data_95368eeb6919835a40dcfc644b8a2553
#
_entry.id   95368eeb6919835a40dcfc644b8a2553
#
_cell.length_a   1.000
_cell.length_b   1.000
_cell.length_c   1.000
_cell.angle_alpha   90.00
_cell.angle_beta   90.00
_cell.angle_gamma   90.00
#
_symmetry.space_group_name_H-M   'P 1'
#
loop_
_entity.id
_entity.type
_entity.pdbx_description
1 polymer ?
#
loop_
_entity_poly.entity_id
_entity_poly.type
_entity_poly.pdbx_seq_one_letter_code
_entity_poly.pdbx_strand_id
1 'polypeptide(L)'
;NAYVDAGFWGAGAGECLRDLGIKPGQLHMATFDLVPVVLDEMKKGYVDITIDQQPYYQGYLPILQLAMMKKFGLSAFDVNTGKAVVEPKDLEQVEKYMSMGVR
;
A
#
# COMPACT_ATOMS: atom_id res chain seq x y z
N ASN A 1 -14.35 -16.44 5.17
CA ASN A 1 -14.76 -15.07 5.41
C ASN A 1 -13.63 -14.12 5.03
N ALA A 2 -13.94 -12.99 4.40
CA ALA A 2 -12.97 -12.00 3.99
C ALA A 2 -13.48 -10.59 4.30
N TYR A 3 -12.55 -9.68 4.59
CA TYR A 3 -12.78 -8.25 4.82
C TYR A 3 -11.84 -7.46 3.92
N VAL A 4 -12.37 -6.43 3.28
CA VAL A 4 -11.58 -5.50 2.45
C VAL A 4 -11.82 -4.10 2.98
N ASP A 5 -10.76 -3.38 3.27
CA ASP A 5 -10.80 -2.01 3.75
C ASP A 5 -10.08 -1.06 2.80
N ALA A 6 -10.43 0.22 2.88
CA ALA A 6 -9.84 1.26 2.05
C ALA A 6 -8.96 2.19 2.88
N GLY A 7 -7.70 2.31 2.48
CA GLY A 7 -6.78 3.27 3.04
C GLY A 7 -6.41 3.00 4.50
N PHE A 8 -6.36 4.05 5.28
CA PHE A 8 -5.81 4.06 6.65
C PHE A 8 -6.60 3.22 7.68
N TRP A 9 -7.83 2.86 7.39
CA TRP A 9 -8.70 2.13 8.32
C TRP A 9 -8.19 0.71 8.63
N GLY A 10 -7.51 0.07 7.70
CA GLY A 10 -6.88 -1.22 7.91
C GLY A 10 -5.84 -1.25 9.03
N ALA A 11 -5.34 -0.09 9.45
CA ALA A 11 -4.33 0.01 10.51
C ALA A 11 -4.83 -0.47 11.88
N GLY A 12 -6.12 -0.33 12.19
CA GLY A 12 -6.71 -0.77 13.46
C GLY A 12 -7.30 -2.17 13.44
N ALA A 13 -7.43 -2.79 12.28
CA ALA A 13 -8.17 -4.04 12.13
C ALA A 13 -7.53 -5.22 12.87
N GLY A 14 -6.22 -5.34 12.86
CA GLY A 14 -5.53 -6.41 13.58
C GLY A 14 -5.75 -6.35 15.10
N GLU A 15 -5.81 -5.15 15.68
CA GLU A 15 -6.13 -4.95 17.09
C GLU A 15 -7.57 -5.36 17.38
N CYS A 16 -8.53 -4.90 16.58
CA CYS A 16 -9.94 -5.30 16.71
C CYS A 16 -10.11 -6.82 16.60
N LEU A 17 -9.43 -7.48 15.68
CA LEU A 17 -9.51 -8.94 15.53
C LEU A 17 -8.97 -9.67 16.77
N ARG A 18 -7.87 -9.18 17.35
CA ARG A 18 -7.35 -9.73 18.61
C ARG A 18 -8.32 -9.57 19.77
N ASP A 19 -8.95 -8.41 19.91
CA ASP A 19 -9.93 -8.12 20.96
C ASP A 19 -11.17 -9.03 20.85
N LEU A 20 -11.55 -9.37 19.62
CA LEU A 20 -12.61 -10.33 19.33
C LEU A 20 -12.19 -11.80 19.45
N GLY A 21 -10.95 -12.08 19.82
CA GLY A 21 -10.43 -13.45 19.94
C GLY A 21 -10.22 -14.15 18.59
N ILE A 22 -10.23 -13.42 17.48
CA ILE A 22 -10.02 -13.97 16.14
C ILE A 22 -8.53 -14.14 15.93
N LYS A 23 -8.10 -15.36 15.56
CA LYS A 23 -6.69 -15.68 15.32
C LYS A 23 -6.28 -15.39 13.87
N PRO A 24 -4.96 -15.19 13.63
CA PRO A 24 -4.43 -15.06 12.27
C PRO A 24 -4.92 -16.19 11.35
N GLY A 25 -5.31 -15.84 10.13
CA GLY A 25 -5.80 -16.79 9.13
C GLY A 25 -7.26 -17.25 9.29
N GLN A 26 -7.97 -16.87 10.33
CA GLN A 26 -9.41 -17.14 10.48
C GLN A 26 -10.30 -16.20 9.66
N LEU A 27 -9.80 -14.99 9.42
CA LEU A 27 -10.40 -13.99 8.55
C LEU A 27 -9.34 -13.52 7.57
N HIS A 28 -9.63 -13.55 6.28
CA HIS A 28 -8.74 -12.98 5.26
C HIS A 28 -8.97 -11.48 5.14
N MET A 29 -7.86 -10.72 5.15
CA MET A 29 -7.94 -9.27 5.11
C MET A 29 -7.08 -8.68 4.01
N ALA A 30 -7.69 -7.79 3.23
CA ALA A 30 -7.01 -6.94 2.25
C ALA A 30 -7.18 -5.47 2.62
N THR A 31 -6.15 -4.67 2.40
CA THR A 31 -6.18 -3.24 2.68
C THR A 31 -5.41 -2.44 1.63
N PHE A 32 -5.31 -1.14 1.83
CA PHE A 32 -4.51 -0.23 1.01
C PHE A 32 -3.47 0.47 1.86
N ASP A 33 -2.43 0.94 1.21
CA ASP A 33 -1.33 1.72 1.74
C ASP A 33 -0.28 0.90 2.52
N LEU A 34 0.95 1.41 2.47
CA LEU A 34 2.12 0.81 3.13
C LEU A 34 2.43 1.58 4.44
N VAL A 35 1.45 1.69 5.33
CA VAL A 35 1.70 2.29 6.64
C VAL A 35 2.34 1.27 7.59
N PRO A 36 3.26 1.69 8.48
CA PRO A 36 3.99 0.76 9.34
C PRO A 36 3.10 -0.21 10.12
N VAL A 37 1.97 0.26 10.63
CA VAL A 37 1.01 -0.57 11.38
C VAL A 37 0.44 -1.69 10.51
N VAL A 38 0.09 -1.41 9.25
CA VAL A 38 -0.39 -2.44 8.30
C VAL A 38 0.69 -3.48 8.04
N LEU A 39 1.95 -3.05 7.81
CA LEU A 39 3.06 -3.98 7.59
C LEU A 39 3.32 -4.86 8.83
N ASP A 40 3.18 -4.31 10.03
CA ASP A 40 3.29 -5.08 11.27
C ASP A 40 2.15 -6.10 11.42
N GLU A 41 0.92 -5.74 11.07
CA GLU A 41 -0.21 -6.67 11.11
C GLU A 41 -0.09 -7.75 10.00
N MET A 42 0.54 -7.44 8.86
CA MET A 42 0.91 -8.44 7.85
C MET A 42 1.95 -9.44 8.41
N LYS A 43 2.97 -8.97 9.12
CA LYS A 43 3.96 -9.86 9.79
C LYS A 43 3.33 -10.76 10.83
N LYS A 44 2.30 -10.28 11.52
CA LYS A 44 1.54 -11.05 12.52
C LYS A 44 0.49 -11.98 11.89
N GLY A 45 0.26 -11.89 10.57
CA GLY A 45 -0.69 -12.73 9.84
C GLY A 45 -2.15 -12.31 9.96
N TYR A 46 -2.44 -11.08 10.37
CA TYR A 46 -3.80 -10.53 10.40
C TYR A 46 -4.21 -9.83 9.10
N VAL A 47 -3.25 -9.37 8.31
CA VAL A 47 -3.46 -8.80 6.99
C VAL A 47 -2.74 -9.65 5.96
N ASP A 48 -3.47 -10.16 4.97
CA ASP A 48 -2.91 -11.04 3.94
C ASP A 48 -2.25 -10.25 2.81
N ILE A 49 -2.88 -9.16 2.37
CA ILE A 49 -2.38 -8.31 1.29
C ILE A 49 -2.66 -6.85 1.56
N THR A 50 -1.78 -5.98 1.03
CA THR A 50 -2.06 -4.56 0.89
C THR A 50 -1.76 -4.09 -0.53
N ILE A 51 -2.47 -3.04 -0.97
CA ILE A 51 -2.21 -2.40 -2.26
C ILE A 51 -1.35 -1.17 -2.04
N ASP A 52 -0.17 -1.18 -2.64
CA ASP A 52 0.70 -0.02 -2.71
C ASP A 52 0.23 0.91 -3.83
N GLN A 53 -0.27 2.07 -3.47
CA GLN A 53 -0.69 3.10 -4.42
C GLN A 53 0.49 3.83 -5.07
N GLN A 54 1.72 3.54 -4.63
CA GLN A 54 2.96 4.12 -5.14
C GLN A 54 2.96 5.66 -5.06
N PRO A 55 2.82 6.24 -3.85
CA PRO A 55 2.67 7.69 -3.66
C PRO A 55 3.85 8.50 -4.21
N TYR A 56 5.05 7.92 -4.25
CA TYR A 56 6.20 8.53 -4.90
C TYR A 56 5.91 8.85 -6.38
N TYR A 57 5.36 7.90 -7.14
CA TYR A 57 4.98 8.14 -8.53
C TYR A 57 3.81 9.11 -8.67
N GLN A 58 2.85 9.06 -7.74
CA GLN A 58 1.74 10.02 -7.74
C GLN A 58 2.19 11.47 -7.55
N GLY A 59 3.27 11.69 -6.83
CA GLY A 59 3.89 13.00 -6.69
C GLY A 59 4.83 13.35 -7.85
N TYR A 60 5.70 12.43 -8.23
CA TYR A 60 6.76 12.68 -9.21
C TYR A 60 6.27 12.83 -10.66
N LEU A 61 5.42 11.90 -11.11
CA LEU A 61 5.02 11.84 -12.51
C LEU A 61 4.20 13.07 -12.98
N PRO A 62 3.24 13.60 -12.22
CA PRO A 62 2.53 14.81 -12.61
C PRO A 62 3.47 16.01 -12.79
N ILE A 63 4.43 16.19 -11.90
CA ILE A 63 5.42 17.28 -12.00
C ILE A 63 6.26 17.12 -13.26
N LEU A 64 6.75 15.90 -13.51
CA LEU A 64 7.51 15.61 -14.73
C LEU A 64 6.69 15.87 -15.98
N GLN A 65 5.45 15.37 -16.05
CA GLN A 65 4.58 15.56 -17.21
C GLN A 65 4.29 17.04 -17.45
N LEU A 66 3.95 17.82 -16.40
CA LEU A 66 3.71 19.25 -16.52
C LEU A 66 4.93 20.01 -17.03
N ALA A 67 6.13 19.65 -16.56
CA ALA A 67 7.38 20.24 -17.04
C ALA A 67 7.61 19.93 -18.53
N MET A 68 7.37 18.70 -18.95
CA MET A 68 7.52 18.26 -20.33
C MET A 68 6.49 18.90 -21.25
N MET A 69 5.23 19.03 -20.78
CA MET A 69 4.19 19.75 -21.53
C MET A 69 4.57 21.21 -21.73
N LYS A 70 4.99 21.89 -20.67
CA LYS A 70 5.34 23.32 -20.74
C LYS A 70 6.59 23.58 -21.60
N LYS A 71 7.61 22.73 -21.51
CA LYS A 71 8.90 22.94 -22.15
C LYS A 71 8.95 22.48 -23.61
N PHE A 72 8.24 21.38 -23.91
CA PHE A 72 8.36 20.68 -25.19
C PHE A 72 7.02 20.50 -25.92
N GLY A 73 5.92 20.94 -25.34
CA GLY A 73 4.58 20.77 -25.92
C GLY A 73 4.09 19.32 -26.00
N LEU A 74 4.67 18.42 -25.16
CA LEU A 74 4.25 17.02 -25.12
C LEU A 74 2.88 16.88 -24.44
N SER A 75 2.13 15.85 -24.81
CA SER A 75 0.86 15.54 -24.16
C SER A 75 1.09 14.74 -22.86
N ALA A 76 0.25 14.97 -21.86
CA ALA A 76 0.17 14.10 -20.70
C ALA A 76 -0.43 12.73 -21.06
N PHE A 77 -0.16 11.74 -20.23
CA PHE A 77 -0.71 10.39 -20.36
C PHE A 77 -1.10 9.85 -18.99
N ASP A 78 -2.05 8.91 -18.99
CA ASP A 78 -2.52 8.29 -17.76
C ASP A 78 -1.53 7.25 -17.24
N VAL A 79 -1.33 7.25 -15.92
CA VAL A 79 -0.50 6.25 -15.23
C VAL A 79 -1.31 5.62 -14.09
N ASN A 80 -1.49 4.31 -14.16
CA ASN A 80 -2.11 3.57 -13.08
C ASN A 80 -1.05 3.15 -12.05
N THR A 81 -1.05 3.79 -10.89
CA THR A 81 -0.14 3.49 -9.78
C THR A 81 -0.70 2.46 -8.79
N GLY A 82 -1.97 2.08 -8.89
CA GLY A 82 -2.67 1.22 -7.93
C GLY A 82 -2.61 -0.29 -8.23
N LYS A 83 -1.64 -0.77 -9.02
CA LYS A 83 -1.52 -2.20 -9.39
C LYS A 83 -0.51 -3.00 -8.58
N ALA A 84 0.19 -2.39 -7.65
CA ALA A 84 1.20 -3.09 -6.86
C ALA A 84 0.55 -3.77 -5.64
N VAL A 85 0.29 -5.06 -5.75
CA VAL A 85 -0.12 -5.91 -4.63
C VAL A 85 1.11 -6.32 -3.85
N VAL A 86 1.06 -6.14 -2.52
CA VAL A 86 2.12 -6.50 -1.59
C VAL A 86 1.61 -7.63 -0.68
N GLU A 87 2.37 -8.70 -0.62
CA GLU A 87 2.13 -9.86 0.23
C GLU A 87 3.20 -9.94 1.35
N PRO A 88 3.01 -10.76 2.39
CA PRO A 88 4.00 -10.92 3.46
C PRO A 88 5.42 -11.27 2.98
N LYS A 89 5.55 -12.01 1.87
CA LYS A 89 6.84 -12.36 1.26
C LYS A 89 7.61 -11.16 0.72
N ASP A 90 6.93 -10.04 0.43
CA ASP A 90 7.50 -8.86 -0.20
C ASP A 90 7.96 -7.82 0.83
N LEU A 91 7.65 -8.01 2.13
CA LEU A 91 7.81 -7.01 3.18
C LEU A 91 9.24 -6.53 3.36
N GLU A 92 10.22 -7.44 3.30
CA GLU A 92 11.64 -7.08 3.45
C GLU A 92 12.07 -6.07 2.37
N GLN A 93 11.69 -6.33 1.12
CA GLN A 93 11.98 -5.44 0.00
C GLN A 93 11.23 -4.11 0.10
N VAL A 94 9.96 -4.17 0.51
CA VAL A 94 9.12 -2.99 0.69
C VAL A 94 9.70 -2.07 1.77
N GLU A 95 10.01 -2.59 2.95
CA GLU A 95 10.59 -1.82 4.06
C GLU A 95 11.94 -1.19 3.69
N LYS A 96 12.78 -1.93 2.95
CA LYS A 96 14.04 -1.40 2.42
C LYS A 96 13.80 -0.16 1.55
N TYR A 97 12.85 -0.21 0.62
CA TYR A 97 12.59 0.93 -0.28
C TYR A 97 11.83 2.06 0.40
N MET A 98 10.98 1.77 1.39
CA MET A 98 10.39 2.80 2.25
C MET A 98 11.47 3.61 2.99
N SER A 99 12.47 2.93 3.54
CA SER A 99 13.59 3.60 4.22
C SER A 99 14.42 4.50 3.31
N MET A 100 14.37 4.26 2.01
CA MET A 100 15.03 5.08 0.97
C MET A 100 14.14 6.25 0.47
N GLY A 101 12.88 6.32 0.91
CA GLY A 101 11.93 7.37 0.51
C GLY A 101 11.39 7.23 -0.91
N VAL A 102 11.46 6.04 -1.51
CA VAL A 102 10.95 5.77 -2.88
C VAL A 102 9.66 4.93 -2.89
N ARG A 103 9.14 4.62 -1.69
CA ARG A 103 7.86 3.96 -1.48
C ARG A 103 7.13 4.52 -0.29
#